data_c57af2afef1465c9e295ad5d842dcd25
#
_entry.id   c57af2afef1465c9e295ad5d842dcd25
#
_cell.length_a   1.000
_cell.length_b   1.000
_cell.length_c   1.000
_cell.angle_alpha   90.00
_cell.angle_beta   90.00
_cell.angle_gamma   90.00
#
_symmetry.space_group_name_H-M   'P 1'
#
loop_
_entity.id
_entity.type
_entity.pdbx_description
1 polymer ?
#
loop_
_entity_poly.entity_id
_entity_poly.type
_entity_poly.pdbx_seq_one_letter_code
_entity_poly.pdbx_strand_id
1 'polypeptide(L)'
;MVLSQTIRPGLPFFMGGVLSVMDMSAMILSYGAPELSLMMAGATEMAHYVGLPLWQTGGCTDSKCLDEQAALEGSLSCFFSALSGGDLCHDVGYTESGITGSIFQTVMMDEAIGYARRITRGIEVNEDTLAADVIQNVGPDGHYLYEEHTMRHFKTEFWYPNLCDRHNFEEWEESGRKTMRERVIERTREI
;
A
#
# COMPACT_ATOMS: atom_id res chain seq x y z
N MET A 1 -4.99 9.63 26.72
CA MET A 1 -4.56 11.06 26.68
C MET A 1 -4.59 11.71 28.05
N VAL A 2 -5.73 11.88 28.74
CA VAL A 2 -5.82 12.64 30.01
C VAL A 2 -4.80 12.13 31.05
N LEU A 3 -4.79 10.84 31.37
CA LEU A 3 -3.87 10.28 32.38
C LEU A 3 -2.39 10.51 32.05
N SER A 4 -1.98 10.31 30.79
CA SER A 4 -0.57 10.51 30.39
C SER A 4 -0.15 11.98 30.51
N GLN A 5 -1.00 12.90 30.11
CA GLN A 5 -0.75 14.33 30.20
C GLN A 5 -0.81 14.85 31.66
N THR A 6 -1.58 14.20 32.52
CA THR A 6 -1.61 14.53 33.96
C THR A 6 -0.30 14.14 34.65
N ILE A 7 0.28 12.99 34.27
CA ILE A 7 1.54 12.50 34.85
C ILE A 7 2.74 13.26 34.27
N ARG A 8 2.74 13.49 32.96
CA ARG A 8 3.82 14.21 32.28
C ARG A 8 3.25 15.01 31.11
N PRO A 9 2.99 16.33 31.32
CA PRO A 9 2.55 17.20 30.23
C PRO A 9 3.54 17.22 29.04
N GLY A 10 3.00 17.19 27.82
CA GLY A 10 3.81 17.18 26.59
C GLY A 10 4.33 15.80 26.15
N LEU A 11 3.95 14.71 26.82
CA LEU A 11 4.26 13.36 26.35
C LEU A 11 3.66 13.13 24.94
N PRO A 12 4.45 12.60 23.99
CA PRO A 12 3.90 12.19 22.69
C PRO A 12 2.73 11.22 22.87
N PHE A 13 1.68 11.43 22.11
CA PHE A 13 0.48 10.62 22.14
C PHE A 13 -0.02 10.41 20.71
N PHE A 14 -0.49 9.21 20.40
CA PHE A 14 -1.16 8.90 19.16
C PHE A 14 -2.49 8.20 19.46
N MET A 15 -3.44 8.38 18.58
CA MET A 15 -4.69 7.62 18.57
C MET A 15 -4.46 6.29 17.83
N GLY A 16 -5.17 5.26 18.19
CA GLY A 16 -5.08 3.98 17.52
C GLY A 16 -6.20 3.05 17.91
N GLY A 17 -6.39 2.03 17.12
CA GLY A 17 -7.39 1.00 17.37
C GLY A 17 -7.80 0.31 16.08
N VAL A 18 -8.55 -0.76 16.25
CA VAL A 18 -9.19 -1.48 15.14
C VAL A 18 -10.68 -1.15 15.19
N LEU A 19 -11.16 -0.59 14.10
CA LEU A 19 -12.59 -0.32 13.91
C LEU A 19 -13.06 -1.16 12.72
N SER A 20 -13.92 -2.12 12.99
CA SER A 20 -14.51 -2.97 11.95
C SER A 20 -15.92 -3.39 12.32
N VAL A 21 -16.54 -4.12 11.43
CA VAL A 21 -17.90 -4.64 11.59
C VAL A 21 -17.88 -6.12 11.95
N MET A 22 -18.89 -6.55 12.70
CA MET A 22 -19.13 -7.96 12.88
C MET A 22 -19.92 -8.48 11.69
N ASP A 23 -19.36 -9.46 10.98
CA ASP A 23 -20.13 -10.23 10.00
C ASP A 23 -21.18 -11.05 10.75
N MET A 24 -22.45 -10.69 10.54
CA MET A 24 -23.57 -11.33 11.24
C MET A 24 -23.83 -12.77 10.78
N SER A 25 -23.31 -13.16 9.62
CA SER A 25 -23.45 -14.54 9.11
C SER A 25 -22.40 -15.48 9.70
N ALA A 26 -21.18 -15.00 9.86
CA ALA A 26 -20.05 -15.76 10.38
C ALA A 26 -19.77 -15.49 11.86
N MET A 27 -20.38 -14.47 12.45
CA MET A 27 -20.20 -14.01 13.86
C MET A 27 -18.73 -13.71 14.18
N ILE A 28 -17.98 -13.14 13.21
CA ILE A 28 -16.59 -12.73 13.37
C ILE A 28 -16.42 -11.24 13.13
N LEU A 29 -15.42 -10.64 13.77
CA LEU A 29 -14.98 -9.30 13.46
C LEU A 29 -14.14 -9.37 12.17
N SER A 30 -14.69 -8.87 11.06
CA SER A 30 -14.02 -8.97 9.75
C SER A 30 -12.91 -7.93 9.61
N TYR A 31 -11.69 -8.36 9.33
CA TYR A 31 -10.56 -7.48 8.98
C TYR A 31 -10.44 -7.25 7.47
N GLY A 32 -11.04 -8.11 6.66
CA GLY A 32 -11.11 -7.97 5.21
C GLY A 32 -12.29 -7.11 4.73
N ALA A 33 -13.21 -6.73 5.64
CA ALA A 33 -14.38 -5.94 5.29
C ALA A 33 -14.01 -4.52 4.81
N PRO A 34 -14.63 -4.01 3.72
CA PRO A 34 -14.40 -2.65 3.24
C PRO A 34 -14.80 -1.59 4.28
N GLU A 35 -15.71 -1.90 5.16
CA GLU A 35 -16.13 -1.05 6.28
C GLU A 35 -14.97 -0.78 7.24
N LEU A 36 -14.03 -1.71 7.45
CA LEU A 36 -12.82 -1.44 8.22
C LEU A 36 -12.06 -0.26 7.62
N SER A 37 -11.78 -0.30 6.33
CA SER A 37 -11.07 0.78 5.64
C SER A 37 -11.80 2.11 5.74
N LEU A 38 -13.12 2.11 5.57
CA LEU A 38 -13.95 3.30 5.68
C LEU A 38 -13.94 3.89 7.10
N MET A 39 -14.09 3.03 8.12
CA MET A 39 -14.10 3.47 9.53
C MET A 39 -12.72 3.98 9.96
N MET A 40 -11.65 3.34 9.50
CA MET A 40 -10.28 3.79 9.79
C MET A 40 -9.95 5.12 9.10
N ALA A 41 -10.45 5.35 7.88
CA ALA A 41 -10.32 6.65 7.22
C ALA A 41 -11.05 7.76 8.02
N GLY A 42 -12.27 7.52 8.46
CA GLY A 42 -12.99 8.46 9.33
C GLY A 42 -12.27 8.71 10.67
N ALA A 43 -11.68 7.67 11.26
CA ALA A 43 -10.89 7.81 12.49
C ALA A 43 -9.63 8.67 12.24
N THR A 44 -9.01 8.57 11.05
CA THR A 44 -7.87 9.39 10.66
C THR A 44 -8.25 10.86 10.60
N GLU A 45 -9.34 11.19 9.93
CA GLU A 45 -9.85 12.57 9.86
C GLU A 45 -10.12 13.14 11.26
N MET A 46 -10.72 12.34 12.14
CA MET A 46 -10.97 12.74 13.52
C MET A 46 -9.69 12.93 14.33
N ALA A 47 -8.70 12.06 14.16
CA ALA A 47 -7.40 12.20 14.83
C ALA A 47 -6.68 13.48 14.37
N HIS A 48 -6.63 13.74 13.08
CA HIS A 48 -6.04 14.95 12.51
C HIS A 48 -6.80 16.22 12.94
N TYR A 49 -8.13 16.16 13.02
CA TYR A 49 -8.93 17.26 13.53
C TYR A 49 -8.55 17.68 14.96
N VAL A 50 -8.19 16.71 15.82
CA VAL A 50 -7.74 16.99 17.18
C VAL A 50 -6.21 17.14 17.30
N GLY A 51 -5.51 17.16 16.17
CA GLY A 51 -4.06 17.35 16.11
C GLY A 51 -3.23 16.17 16.60
N LEU A 52 -3.73 14.94 16.47
CA LEU A 52 -3.04 13.72 16.87
C LEU A 52 -2.75 12.83 15.66
N PRO A 53 -1.59 12.15 15.62
CA PRO A 53 -1.35 11.10 14.66
C PRO A 53 -2.23 9.88 14.96
N LEU A 54 -2.62 9.14 13.91
CA LEU A 54 -3.39 7.91 14.02
C LEU A 54 -2.56 6.68 13.64
N TRP A 55 -2.68 5.64 14.45
CA TRP A 55 -2.20 4.31 14.16
C TRP A 55 -3.36 3.47 13.60
N GLN A 56 -3.37 3.26 12.28
CA GLN A 56 -4.40 2.56 11.53
C GLN A 56 -4.15 1.07 11.42
N THR A 57 -5.20 0.32 11.11
CA THR A 57 -5.15 -1.09 10.70
C THR A 57 -5.19 -1.20 9.18
N GLY A 58 -4.32 -2.01 8.61
CA GLY A 58 -4.29 -2.30 7.18
C GLY A 58 -3.33 -3.43 6.81
N GLY A 59 -3.43 -3.97 5.60
CA GLY A 59 -2.60 -5.09 5.15
C GLY A 59 -2.97 -6.45 5.75
N CYS A 60 -4.15 -6.55 6.32
CA CYS A 60 -4.73 -7.75 6.91
C CYS A 60 -5.85 -8.33 6.03
N THR A 61 -6.24 -9.56 6.29
CA THR A 61 -7.25 -10.29 5.52
C THR A 61 -8.03 -11.28 6.37
N ASP A 62 -9.25 -11.59 5.95
CA ASP A 62 -10.03 -12.69 6.49
C ASP A 62 -9.67 -14.05 5.85
N SER A 63 -8.88 -14.07 4.77
CA SER A 63 -8.38 -15.31 4.20
C SER A 63 -7.48 -16.07 5.17
N LYS A 64 -7.46 -17.40 5.06
CA LYS A 64 -6.66 -18.32 5.86
C LYS A 64 -5.38 -18.76 5.17
N CYS A 65 -5.17 -18.30 3.94
CA CYS A 65 -4.01 -18.67 3.14
C CYS A 65 -3.57 -17.53 2.23
N LEU A 66 -2.39 -17.68 1.64
CA LEU A 66 -1.86 -16.75 0.64
C LEU A 66 -2.56 -17.02 -0.70
N ASP A 67 -3.65 -16.30 -0.95
CA ASP A 67 -4.50 -16.41 -2.13
C ASP A 67 -4.94 -15.05 -2.68
N GLU A 68 -5.82 -15.07 -3.67
CA GLU A 68 -6.35 -13.89 -4.32
C GLU A 68 -7.18 -13.01 -3.36
N GLN A 69 -7.88 -13.64 -2.40
CA GLN A 69 -8.62 -12.91 -1.36
C GLN A 69 -7.65 -12.14 -0.46
N ALA A 70 -6.58 -12.80 -0.01
CA ALA A 70 -5.56 -12.17 0.83
C ALA A 70 -4.88 -10.99 0.13
N ALA A 71 -4.60 -11.14 -1.17
CA ALA A 71 -4.03 -10.07 -1.99
C ALA A 71 -5.00 -8.89 -2.13
N LEU A 72 -6.27 -9.15 -2.44
CA LEU A 72 -7.30 -8.14 -2.62
C LEU A 72 -7.55 -7.32 -1.35
N GLU A 73 -7.93 -7.99 -0.27
CA GLU A 73 -8.30 -7.34 0.99
C GLU A 73 -7.13 -6.57 1.61
N GLY A 74 -5.96 -7.22 1.68
CA GLY A 74 -4.76 -6.61 2.24
C GLY A 74 -4.29 -5.40 1.43
N SER A 75 -4.26 -5.50 0.09
CA SER A 75 -3.83 -4.39 -0.76
C SER A 75 -4.77 -3.20 -0.70
N LEU A 76 -6.09 -3.44 -0.71
CA LEU A 76 -7.07 -2.37 -0.60
C LEU A 76 -6.98 -1.66 0.74
N SER A 77 -6.87 -2.38 1.86
CA SER A 77 -6.75 -1.76 3.18
C SER A 77 -5.44 -0.96 3.32
N CYS A 78 -4.30 -1.43 2.80
CA CYS A 78 -3.06 -0.65 2.71
C CYS A 78 -3.24 0.63 1.89
N PHE A 79 -3.91 0.53 0.74
CA PHE A 79 -4.13 1.66 -0.15
C PHE A 79 -5.04 2.71 0.49
N PHE A 80 -6.14 2.30 1.13
CA PHE A 80 -7.04 3.22 1.84
C PHE A 80 -6.33 3.87 3.04
N SER A 81 -5.51 3.13 3.78
CA SER A 81 -4.69 3.69 4.85
C SER A 81 -3.77 4.81 4.33
N ALA A 82 -3.09 4.59 3.21
CA ALA A 82 -2.23 5.59 2.60
C ALA A 82 -3.01 6.81 2.07
N LEU A 83 -4.16 6.59 1.42
CA LEU A 83 -5.00 7.67 0.87
C LEU A 83 -5.63 8.54 1.95
N SER A 84 -6.05 7.95 3.07
CA SER A 84 -6.64 8.68 4.19
C SER A 84 -5.61 9.47 5.02
N GLY A 85 -4.32 9.31 4.71
CA GLY A 85 -3.25 10.00 5.43
C GLY A 85 -2.90 9.38 6.78
N GLY A 86 -3.10 8.06 6.94
CA GLY A 86 -2.71 7.36 8.15
C GLY A 86 -1.21 7.51 8.44
N ASP A 87 -0.88 7.87 9.68
CA ASP A 87 0.51 8.16 10.07
C ASP A 87 1.31 6.89 10.29
N LEU A 88 0.68 5.87 10.85
CA LEU A 88 1.24 4.56 11.11
C LEU A 88 0.21 3.49 10.71
N CYS A 89 0.69 2.36 10.19
CA CYS A 89 -0.17 1.24 9.84
C CYS A 89 0.35 -0.04 10.53
N HIS A 90 -0.53 -0.73 11.23
CA HIS A 90 -0.24 -2.01 11.89
C HIS A 90 -1.09 -3.14 11.32
N ASP A 91 -0.88 -4.35 11.85
CA ASP A 91 -1.55 -5.59 11.45
C ASP A 91 -1.21 -6.07 10.03
N VAL A 92 -0.20 -5.47 9.41
CA VAL A 92 0.31 -5.90 8.10
C VAL A 92 0.79 -7.34 8.17
N GLY A 93 0.17 -8.21 7.38
CA GLY A 93 0.50 -9.64 7.36
C GLY A 93 -0.38 -10.52 8.24
N TYR A 94 -1.36 -9.95 8.93
CA TYR A 94 -2.35 -10.76 9.63
C TYR A 94 -3.36 -11.38 8.66
N THR A 95 -3.69 -12.63 8.93
CA THR A 95 -4.70 -13.44 8.23
C THR A 95 -5.75 -13.93 9.22
N GLU A 96 -6.83 -14.55 8.73
CA GLU A 96 -7.88 -15.10 9.57
C GLU A 96 -8.43 -14.07 10.58
N SER A 97 -8.80 -12.89 10.08
CA SER A 97 -9.36 -11.81 10.92
C SER A 97 -8.45 -11.42 12.11
N GLY A 98 -7.14 -11.42 11.90
CA GLY A 98 -6.16 -11.05 12.91
C GLY A 98 -5.71 -12.16 13.87
N ILE A 99 -6.17 -13.39 13.69
CA ILE A 99 -5.83 -14.52 14.58
C ILE A 99 -4.46 -15.09 14.24
N THR A 100 -4.08 -15.09 12.96
CA THR A 100 -2.84 -15.70 12.47
C THR A 100 -1.95 -14.66 11.81
N GLY A 101 -0.66 -14.68 12.10
CA GLY A 101 0.34 -13.88 11.36
C GLY A 101 0.99 -14.72 10.26
N SER A 102 1.20 -14.12 9.09
CA SER A 102 1.84 -14.75 7.93
C SER A 102 2.97 -13.88 7.40
N ILE A 103 4.20 -14.39 7.48
CA ILE A 103 5.36 -13.70 6.91
C ILE A 103 5.23 -13.57 5.37
N PHE A 104 4.60 -14.53 4.71
CA PHE A 104 4.34 -14.45 3.27
C PHE A 104 3.37 -13.32 2.94
N GLN A 105 2.31 -13.16 3.75
CA GLN A 105 1.39 -12.04 3.62
C GLN A 105 2.12 -10.70 3.85
N THR A 106 3.00 -10.63 4.84
CA THR A 106 3.79 -9.42 5.11
C THR A 106 4.66 -9.04 3.91
N VAL A 107 5.35 -10.00 3.30
CA VAL A 107 6.18 -9.76 2.10
C VAL A 107 5.32 -9.34 0.90
N MET A 108 4.14 -9.93 0.73
CA MET A 108 3.19 -9.51 -0.32
C MET A 108 2.67 -8.09 -0.08
N MET A 109 2.42 -7.73 1.17
CA MET A 109 1.94 -6.39 1.51
C MET A 109 3.02 -5.31 1.41
N ASP A 110 4.30 -5.63 1.56
CA ASP A 110 5.39 -4.69 1.28
C ASP A 110 5.33 -4.18 -0.17
N GLU A 111 5.06 -5.09 -1.10
CA GLU A 111 4.82 -4.73 -2.52
C GLU A 111 3.60 -3.80 -2.67
N ALA A 112 2.47 -4.14 -2.02
CA ALA A 112 1.26 -3.33 -2.05
C ALA A 112 1.46 -1.93 -1.44
N ILE A 113 2.23 -1.84 -0.35
CA ILE A 113 2.60 -0.58 0.29
C ILE A 113 3.48 0.26 -0.64
N GLY A 114 4.45 -0.34 -1.32
CA GLY A 114 5.26 0.33 -2.34
C GLY A 114 4.40 0.93 -3.44
N TYR A 115 3.42 0.16 -3.92
CA TYR A 115 2.45 0.60 -4.92
C TYR A 115 1.60 1.79 -4.42
N ALA A 116 1.05 1.67 -3.21
CA ALA A 116 0.25 2.72 -2.58
C ALA A 116 1.06 4.02 -2.40
N ARG A 117 2.30 3.92 -1.91
CA ARG A 117 3.21 5.07 -1.75
C ARG A 117 3.51 5.77 -3.07
N ARG A 118 3.67 5.01 -4.16
CA ARG A 118 3.86 5.63 -5.49
C ARG A 118 2.65 6.44 -5.92
N ILE A 119 1.44 5.93 -5.69
CA ILE A 119 0.21 6.63 -6.04
C ILE A 119 0.03 7.89 -5.18
N THR A 120 0.20 7.77 -3.86
CA THR A 120 0.00 8.89 -2.94
C THR A 120 1.06 9.98 -3.04
N ARG A 121 2.25 9.66 -3.56
CA ARG A 121 3.28 10.66 -3.93
C ARG A 121 2.74 11.64 -4.96
N GLY A 122 1.81 11.22 -5.81
CA GLY A 122 1.24 12.03 -6.86
C GLY A 122 2.22 12.28 -8.02
N ILE A 123 1.98 13.38 -8.72
CA ILE A 123 2.78 13.84 -9.87
C ILE A 123 3.24 15.25 -9.57
N GLU A 124 4.53 15.48 -9.63
CA GLU A 124 5.09 16.83 -9.53
C GLU A 124 4.81 17.60 -10.84
N VAL A 125 4.28 18.82 -10.71
CA VAL A 125 3.96 19.67 -11.84
C VAL A 125 4.79 20.94 -11.76
N ASN A 126 5.80 21.04 -12.62
CA ASN A 126 6.65 22.21 -12.80
C ASN A 126 7.08 22.32 -14.26
N GLU A 127 7.88 23.32 -14.61
CA GLU A 127 8.32 23.55 -16.00
C GLU A 127 9.12 22.37 -16.56
N ASP A 128 9.99 21.74 -15.76
CA ASP A 128 10.78 20.57 -16.19
C ASP A 128 9.88 19.36 -16.44
N THR A 129 8.95 19.06 -15.52
CA THR A 129 8.06 17.90 -15.66
C THR A 129 6.97 18.08 -16.73
N LEU A 130 6.57 19.32 -17.04
CA LEU A 130 5.68 19.61 -18.16
C LEU A 130 6.37 19.38 -19.51
N ALA A 131 7.68 19.55 -19.58
CA ALA A 131 8.52 19.26 -20.74
C ALA A 131 8.00 19.84 -22.07
N ALA A 132 7.42 21.04 -22.05
CA ALA A 132 6.76 21.64 -23.21
C ALA A 132 7.71 21.80 -24.42
N ASP A 133 8.96 22.19 -24.14
CA ASP A 133 9.98 22.36 -25.21
C ASP A 133 10.36 20.99 -25.82
N VAL A 134 10.44 19.93 -25.01
CA VAL A 134 10.72 18.58 -25.51
C VAL A 134 9.57 18.10 -26.40
N ILE A 135 8.33 18.33 -25.97
CA ILE A 135 7.14 17.98 -26.76
C ILE A 135 7.13 18.72 -28.09
N GLN A 136 7.45 20.01 -28.07
CA GLN A 136 7.49 20.84 -29.29
C GLN A 136 8.60 20.36 -30.24
N ASN A 137 9.78 20.02 -29.73
CA ASN A 137 10.93 19.58 -30.53
C ASN A 137 10.71 18.20 -31.15
N VAL A 138 10.14 17.27 -30.40
CA VAL A 138 9.83 15.92 -30.89
C VAL A 138 8.71 15.94 -31.93
N GLY A 139 7.71 16.78 -31.72
CA GLY A 139 6.57 16.95 -32.64
C GLY A 139 5.63 15.72 -32.72
N PRO A 140 4.59 15.80 -33.54
CA PRO A 140 3.72 14.68 -33.84
C PRO A 140 4.51 13.59 -34.57
N ASP A 141 4.17 12.35 -34.40
CA ASP A 141 4.83 11.15 -34.95
C ASP A 141 6.23 10.83 -34.41
N GLY A 142 6.79 11.68 -33.54
CA GLY A 142 8.06 11.40 -32.85
C GLY A 142 7.90 10.48 -31.64
N HIS A 143 9.03 10.06 -31.06
CA HIS A 143 9.06 9.28 -29.83
C HIS A 143 10.07 9.88 -28.83
N TYR A 144 9.82 9.65 -27.54
CA TYR A 144 10.58 10.29 -26.46
C TYR A 144 11.67 9.38 -25.86
N LEU A 145 11.88 8.15 -26.38
CA LEU A 145 12.75 7.15 -25.77
C LEU A 145 14.21 7.59 -25.63
N TYR A 146 14.70 8.41 -26.53
CA TYR A 146 16.09 8.88 -26.55
C TYR A 146 16.27 10.33 -26.06
N GLU A 147 15.19 10.96 -25.63
CA GLU A 147 15.26 12.32 -25.10
C GLU A 147 15.99 12.34 -23.75
N GLU A 148 16.86 13.34 -23.56
CA GLU A 148 17.59 13.52 -22.31
C GLU A 148 16.65 13.64 -21.11
N HIS A 149 15.51 14.33 -21.30
CA HIS A 149 14.47 14.45 -20.30
C HIS A 149 13.96 13.06 -19.84
N THR A 150 13.64 12.18 -20.77
CA THR A 150 13.22 10.80 -20.46
C THR A 150 14.29 10.05 -19.69
N MET A 151 15.55 10.17 -20.12
CA MET A 151 16.70 9.49 -19.47
C MET A 151 16.95 9.97 -18.05
N ARG A 152 16.66 11.23 -17.73
CA ARG A 152 16.77 11.77 -16.38
C ARG A 152 15.64 11.29 -15.46
N HIS A 153 14.42 11.18 -15.97
CA HIS A 153 13.22 11.00 -15.17
C HIS A 153 12.73 9.55 -15.05
N PHE A 154 12.95 8.66 -16.04
CA PHE A 154 12.30 7.35 -16.07
C PHE A 154 12.60 6.47 -14.86
N LYS A 155 13.80 6.59 -14.26
CA LYS A 155 14.20 5.79 -13.09
C LYS A 155 13.57 6.27 -11.79
N THR A 156 13.21 7.55 -11.70
CA THR A 156 12.68 8.18 -10.48
C THR A 156 11.16 8.30 -10.52
N GLU A 157 10.59 8.46 -11.71
CA GLU A 157 9.15 8.63 -11.87
C GLU A 157 8.38 7.31 -11.96
N PHE A 158 8.99 6.26 -12.49
CA PHE A 158 8.36 4.95 -12.49
C PHE A 158 8.69 4.16 -11.23
N TRP A 159 7.66 3.57 -10.66
CA TRP A 159 7.84 2.58 -9.59
C TRP A 159 8.09 1.21 -10.22
N TYR A 160 9.16 0.57 -9.80
CA TYR A 160 9.53 -0.77 -10.27
C TYR A 160 9.15 -1.81 -9.23
N PRO A 161 8.33 -2.80 -9.59
CA PRO A 161 7.91 -3.85 -8.68
C PRO A 161 9.05 -4.82 -8.35
N ASN A 162 8.98 -5.40 -7.15
CA ASN A 162 9.86 -6.50 -6.76
C ASN A 162 9.19 -7.87 -6.94
N LEU A 163 7.87 -7.92 -6.84
CA LEU A 163 7.08 -9.15 -6.91
C LEU A 163 6.15 -9.19 -8.13
N CYS A 164 5.59 -8.05 -8.54
CA CYS A 164 4.72 -8.00 -9.72
C CYS A 164 5.53 -8.17 -11.00
N ASP A 165 5.03 -8.99 -11.92
CA ASP A 165 5.63 -9.22 -13.22
C ASP A 165 5.09 -8.21 -14.25
N ARG A 166 5.98 -7.67 -15.08
CA ARG A 166 5.65 -6.76 -16.19
C ARG A 166 6.19 -7.25 -17.53
N HIS A 167 6.72 -8.46 -17.57
CA HIS A 167 7.18 -9.07 -18.80
C HIS A 167 6.00 -9.38 -19.75
N ASN A 168 6.28 -9.46 -21.02
CA ASN A 168 5.30 -10.01 -21.96
C ASN A 168 5.12 -11.53 -21.75
N PHE A 169 4.17 -12.12 -22.44
CA PHE A 169 3.84 -13.53 -22.23
C PHE A 169 5.02 -14.47 -22.54
N GLU A 170 5.77 -14.20 -23.60
CA GLU A 170 6.90 -15.04 -24.03
C GLU A 170 8.04 -15.01 -23.00
N GLU A 171 8.41 -13.83 -22.53
CA GLU A 171 9.43 -13.63 -21.48
C GLU A 171 8.99 -14.27 -20.15
N TRP A 172 7.71 -14.13 -19.77
CA TRP A 172 7.16 -14.78 -18.58
C TRP A 172 7.20 -16.32 -18.70
N GLU A 173 6.89 -16.86 -19.88
CA GLU A 173 6.96 -18.28 -20.17
C GLU A 173 8.41 -18.79 -20.07
N GLU A 174 9.36 -18.11 -20.70
CA GLU A 174 10.78 -18.41 -20.64
C GLU A 174 11.36 -18.32 -19.22
N SER A 175 10.89 -17.40 -18.40
CA SER A 175 11.28 -17.23 -17.00
C SER A 175 10.71 -18.28 -16.04
N GLY A 176 9.93 -19.25 -16.56
CA GLY A 176 9.40 -20.38 -15.80
C GLY A 176 7.96 -20.23 -15.34
N ARG A 177 7.19 -19.31 -15.90
CA ARG A 177 5.73 -19.12 -15.67
C ARG A 177 5.35 -18.92 -14.19
N LYS A 178 6.22 -18.31 -13.41
CA LYS A 178 6.00 -18.16 -11.97
C LYS A 178 4.81 -17.26 -11.67
N THR A 179 3.92 -17.75 -10.82
CA THR A 179 2.83 -16.97 -10.24
C THR A 179 3.37 -15.97 -9.21
N MET A 180 2.60 -14.94 -8.86
CA MET A 180 2.97 -14.01 -7.79
C MET A 180 3.18 -14.74 -6.45
N ARG A 181 2.34 -15.74 -6.14
CA ARG A 181 2.48 -16.58 -4.95
C ARG A 181 3.85 -17.25 -4.86
N GLU A 182 4.31 -17.84 -5.96
CA GLU A 182 5.63 -18.50 -6.01
C GLU A 182 6.76 -17.49 -5.79
N ARG A 183 6.69 -16.31 -6.42
CA ARG A 183 7.66 -15.23 -6.21
C ARG A 183 7.68 -14.72 -4.76
N VAL A 184 6.52 -14.58 -4.12
CA VAL A 184 6.41 -14.24 -2.69
C VAL A 184 7.10 -15.29 -1.81
N ILE A 185 6.84 -16.57 -2.07
CA ILE A 185 7.45 -17.67 -1.30
C ILE A 185 8.97 -17.69 -1.48
N GLU A 186 9.46 -17.52 -2.70
CA GLU A 186 10.90 -17.44 -2.99
C GLU A 186 11.53 -16.25 -2.26
N ARG A 187 10.96 -15.06 -2.43
CA ARG A 187 11.46 -13.84 -1.80
C ARG A 187 11.50 -13.93 -0.28
N THR A 188 10.48 -14.53 0.32
CA THR A 188 10.44 -14.75 1.78
C THR A 188 11.55 -15.66 2.28
N ARG A 189 12.04 -16.60 1.46
CA ARG A 189 13.14 -17.50 1.83
C ARG A 189 14.52 -16.85 1.68
N GLU A 190 14.61 -15.76 0.93
CA GLU A 190 15.86 -15.00 0.73
C GLU A 190 16.13 -13.98 1.85
N ILE A 191 15.08 -13.59 2.59
CA ILE A 191 15.15 -12.63 3.71
C ILE A 191 15.41 -13.37 5.01
#